data_9c642beb7871096f1be96316ab015869
#
_entry.id   9c642beb7871096f1be96316ab015869
#
_cell.length_a   1.000
_cell.length_b   1.000
_cell.length_c   1.000
_cell.angle_alpha   90.00
_cell.angle_beta   90.00
_cell.angle_gamma   90.00
#
_symmetry.space_group_name_H-M   'P 1'
#
loop_
_entity.id
_entity.type
_entity.pdbx_description
1 polymer ?
#
loop_
_entity_poly.entity_id
_entity_poly.type
_entity_poly.pdbx_seq_one_letter_code
_entity_poly.pdbx_strand_id
1 'polypeptide(L)'
;MSVYRLLLLYFAGVIVAHELRAESTFATHETERDSQGAAAESSATFSSVHVDGPYIAMTFDDGPSATLTPKLLDLLAAHHIKATFFVIGENVAEHPDIVARAAREGHEIGNHSWSHPNFAKMSDQGVRSQLQRTDDAIKSVTGMRPMLLRPPYGSITAREKRWIHDEFGYQIILWDVDPYDWKRPGPAVVRNRILKETQPGSIVLSHDIHPGTIEAMPSTLDALEGKGFKFVTVSELIRMAVARPSHIPPQTHQSAPGAITPSPSPSMIPSQRPLPSG
;
A
#
# COMPACT_ATOMS: atom_id res chain seq x y z
N MET A 1 -19.32 69.99 -6.23
CA MET A 1 -20.74 70.22 -6.59
C MET A 1 -21.32 68.85 -6.77
N SER A 2 -22.23 68.33 -6.12
CA SER A 2 -23.42 68.58 -5.33
C SER A 2 -23.95 67.19 -4.99
N VAL A 3 -24.03 66.77 -3.77
CA VAL A 3 -25.06 66.84 -2.72
C VAL A 3 -26.42 66.23 -3.18
N TYR A 4 -26.88 65.23 -2.44
CA TYR A 4 -28.11 65.08 -1.69
C TYR A 4 -28.33 63.60 -1.40
N ARG A 5 -28.20 63.20 -0.13
CA ARG A 5 -29.18 63.12 0.96
C ARG A 5 -30.26 62.06 0.72
N LEU A 6 -30.22 60.97 1.52
CA LEU A 6 -30.93 60.72 2.79
C LEU A 6 -32.45 60.45 2.62
N LEU A 7 -32.89 59.24 2.92
CA LEU A 7 -34.14 59.04 3.64
C LEU A 7 -34.13 57.72 4.41
N LEU A 8 -34.17 57.86 5.73
CA LEU A 8 -34.57 56.86 6.74
C LEU A 8 -36.09 56.75 6.72
N LEU A 9 -36.65 55.54 6.85
CA LEU A 9 -37.92 55.35 7.54
C LEU A 9 -37.94 54.01 8.27
N TYR A 10 -38.15 54.12 9.53
CA TYR A 10 -38.52 53.15 10.56
C TYR A 10 -39.82 52.41 10.21
N PHE A 11 -39.89 51.11 10.55
CA PHE A 11 -41.10 50.57 11.17
C PHE A 11 -40.68 49.49 12.18
N ALA A 12 -41.08 49.79 13.40
CA ALA A 12 -41.04 48.91 14.55
C ALA A 12 -42.34 48.15 14.71
N GLY A 13 -42.27 47.01 15.34
CA GLY A 13 -43.42 46.34 15.99
C GLY A 13 -43.54 44.89 15.57
N VAL A 14 -43.55 43.94 16.34
CA VAL A 14 -44.14 43.53 17.59
C VAL A 14 -43.67 42.09 17.87
N ILE A 15 -43.27 41.87 19.10
CA ILE A 15 -42.94 40.60 19.73
C ILE A 15 -44.19 39.70 19.82
N VAL A 16 -44.11 38.45 19.48
CA VAL A 16 -44.87 37.39 20.16
C VAL A 16 -43.96 36.16 20.32
N ALA A 17 -43.64 35.90 21.58
CA ALA A 17 -43.04 34.67 22.04
C ALA A 17 -44.03 33.53 21.93
N HIS A 18 -43.57 32.42 21.34
CA HIS A 18 -44.15 31.12 21.63
C HIS A 18 -43.01 30.12 21.85
N GLU A 19 -42.79 29.85 23.14
CA GLU A 19 -42.15 28.65 23.59
C GLU A 19 -42.99 27.45 23.14
N LEU A 20 -42.35 26.53 22.46
CA LEU A 20 -42.74 25.12 22.53
C LEU A 20 -41.49 24.24 22.36
N ARG A 21 -41.18 23.60 23.47
CA ARG A 21 -40.30 22.44 23.61
C ARG A 21 -40.54 21.47 22.48
N ALA A 22 -39.46 21.09 21.79
CA ALA A 22 -39.33 19.78 21.21
C ALA A 22 -37.90 19.31 21.50
N GLU A 23 -37.82 18.45 22.49
CA GLU A 23 -36.60 17.75 22.90
C GLU A 23 -36.03 16.89 21.78
N SER A 24 -34.72 17.04 21.58
CA SER A 24 -33.75 15.96 21.61
C SER A 24 -34.19 14.61 20.99
N THR A 25 -33.85 14.38 19.73
CA THR A 25 -33.50 13.05 19.17
C THR A 25 -32.89 13.14 17.76
N PHE A 26 -31.91 14.00 17.52
CA PHE A 26 -31.14 13.99 16.27
C PHE A 26 -29.66 14.31 16.49
N ALA A 27 -28.98 13.52 17.30
CA ALA A 27 -27.53 13.72 17.51
C ALA A 27 -26.76 12.42 17.85
N THR A 28 -27.17 11.26 17.33
CA THR A 28 -26.39 10.04 17.57
C THR A 28 -26.17 9.16 16.34
N HIS A 29 -26.56 9.57 15.13
CA HIS A 29 -26.37 8.76 13.91
C HIS A 29 -25.38 9.32 12.90
N GLU A 30 -24.81 10.51 13.08
CA GLU A 30 -23.81 11.06 12.16
C GLU A 30 -22.36 10.78 12.60
N THR A 31 -22.11 10.52 13.87
CA THR A 31 -20.75 10.28 14.40
C THR A 31 -20.21 8.86 14.16
N GLU A 32 -21.05 7.89 13.84
CA GLU A 32 -20.58 6.51 13.56
C GLU A 32 -20.27 6.24 12.09
N ARG A 33 -20.77 7.04 11.17
CA ARG A 33 -20.44 6.89 9.73
C ARG A 33 -19.11 7.52 9.34
N ASP A 34 -18.71 8.61 10.00
CA ASP A 34 -17.43 9.28 9.73
C ASP A 34 -16.23 8.52 10.31
N SER A 35 -16.40 7.75 11.38
CA SER A 35 -15.31 6.97 11.96
C SER A 35 -14.99 5.66 11.19
N GLN A 36 -15.91 5.14 10.39
CA GLN A 36 -15.66 3.96 9.55
C GLN A 36 -15.10 4.32 8.17
N GLY A 37 -15.37 5.52 7.65
CA GLY A 37 -14.76 6.03 6.40
C GLY A 37 -13.31 6.46 6.58
N ALA A 38 -12.95 7.04 7.71
CA ALA A 38 -11.59 7.52 7.99
C ALA A 38 -10.60 6.40 8.33
N ALA A 39 -11.05 5.19 8.67
CA ALA A 39 -10.18 4.05 8.96
C ALA A 39 -9.71 3.29 7.71
N ALA A 40 -10.28 3.54 6.54
CA ALA A 40 -9.96 2.85 5.28
C ALA A 40 -8.93 3.58 4.41
N GLU A 41 -8.60 4.84 4.72
CA GLU A 41 -7.55 5.61 4.01
C GLU A 41 -6.19 5.60 4.72
N SER A 42 -5.99 4.76 5.74
CA SER A 42 -4.71 4.68 6.42
C SER A 42 -3.65 4.10 5.49
N SER A 43 -2.72 4.93 5.06
CA SER A 43 -1.43 4.66 4.38
C SER A 43 -1.33 3.24 3.79
N ALA A 44 -1.90 3.05 2.60
CA ALA A 44 -1.89 1.74 1.95
C ALA A 44 -0.44 1.28 1.72
N THR A 45 -0.07 0.19 2.39
CA THR A 45 1.21 -0.48 2.21
C THR A 45 0.96 -1.79 1.49
N PHE A 46 1.62 -1.98 0.35
CA PHE A 46 1.45 -3.16 -0.50
C PHE A 46 2.76 -3.95 -0.55
N SER A 47 2.71 -5.23 -0.19
CA SER A 47 3.78 -6.19 -0.48
C SER A 47 3.39 -7.10 -1.65
N SER A 48 2.10 -7.32 -1.84
CA SER A 48 1.45 -8.01 -2.96
C SER A 48 0.02 -7.50 -3.06
N VAL A 49 -0.68 -7.83 -4.14
CA VAL A 49 -2.06 -7.43 -4.38
C VAL A 49 -2.91 -8.66 -4.70
N HIS A 50 -4.10 -8.77 -4.10
CA HIS A 50 -5.02 -9.83 -4.49
C HIS A 50 -5.73 -9.45 -5.79
N VAL A 51 -5.53 -10.22 -6.86
CA VAL A 51 -6.06 -9.96 -8.20
C VAL A 51 -6.70 -11.20 -8.81
N ASP A 52 -7.67 -10.98 -9.69
CA ASP A 52 -8.21 -12.04 -10.54
C ASP A 52 -7.35 -12.13 -11.81
N GLY A 53 -6.67 -13.27 -11.98
CA GLY A 53 -5.83 -13.53 -13.14
C GLY A 53 -4.32 -13.45 -12.86
N PRO A 54 -3.48 -13.83 -13.84
CA PRO A 54 -2.05 -14.06 -13.64
C PRO A 54 -1.22 -12.77 -13.76
N TYR A 55 -1.65 -11.68 -13.14
CA TYR A 55 -0.96 -10.39 -13.21
C TYR A 55 0.10 -10.30 -12.11
N ILE A 56 1.27 -9.76 -12.46
CA ILE A 56 2.40 -9.51 -11.54
C ILE A 56 3.06 -8.17 -11.86
N ALA A 57 3.78 -7.59 -10.89
CA ALA A 57 4.61 -6.41 -11.10
C ALA A 57 6.10 -6.76 -10.92
N MET A 58 6.90 -6.61 -11.99
CA MET A 58 8.34 -6.59 -11.87
C MET A 58 8.79 -5.20 -11.44
N THR A 59 9.63 -5.13 -10.42
CA THR A 59 10.14 -3.85 -9.92
C THR A 59 11.66 -3.86 -9.80
N PHE A 60 12.27 -2.70 -10.07
CA PHE A 60 13.71 -2.52 -10.06
C PHE A 60 14.10 -1.32 -9.20
N ASP A 61 14.96 -1.56 -8.22
CA ASP A 61 15.39 -0.57 -7.25
C ASP A 61 16.83 -0.08 -7.54
N ASP A 62 17.18 1.05 -6.93
CA ASP A 62 18.51 1.66 -6.88
C ASP A 62 19.01 2.35 -8.17
N GLY A 63 18.35 2.14 -9.29
CA GLY A 63 18.72 2.77 -10.56
C GLY A 63 18.47 4.28 -10.62
N PRO A 64 18.76 4.88 -11.79
CA PRO A 64 19.31 4.24 -12.95
C PRO A 64 20.83 4.00 -12.88
N SER A 65 21.28 2.89 -13.49
CA SER A 65 22.69 2.64 -13.81
C SER A 65 22.97 3.07 -15.25
N ALA A 66 24.07 3.80 -15.48
CA ALA A 66 24.46 4.26 -16.81
C ALA A 66 24.54 3.15 -17.88
N THR A 67 24.91 1.94 -17.46
CA THR A 67 25.20 0.83 -18.40
C THR A 67 24.24 -0.33 -18.31
N LEU A 68 23.59 -0.55 -17.18
CA LEU A 68 22.73 -1.72 -16.95
C LEU A 68 21.26 -1.41 -17.18
N THR A 69 20.76 -0.27 -16.69
CA THR A 69 19.36 0.13 -16.89
C THR A 69 18.99 0.25 -18.38
N PRO A 70 19.81 0.83 -19.27
CA PRO A 70 19.49 0.82 -20.71
C PRO A 70 19.34 -0.58 -21.31
N LYS A 71 20.19 -1.55 -20.91
CA LYS A 71 20.08 -2.94 -21.37
C LYS A 71 18.79 -3.61 -20.88
N LEU A 72 18.39 -3.30 -19.65
CA LEU A 72 17.11 -3.79 -19.11
C LEU A 72 15.92 -3.20 -19.88
N LEU A 73 15.95 -1.90 -20.18
CA LEU A 73 14.91 -1.24 -20.98
C LEU A 73 14.80 -1.84 -22.37
N ASP A 74 15.94 -2.10 -23.05
CA ASP A 74 15.95 -2.79 -24.35
C ASP A 74 15.27 -4.16 -24.27
N LEU A 75 15.58 -4.93 -23.22
CA LEU A 75 14.98 -6.25 -22.98
C LEU A 75 13.47 -6.14 -22.72
N LEU A 76 13.04 -5.24 -21.82
CA LEU A 76 11.63 -5.06 -21.51
C LEU A 76 10.83 -4.62 -22.74
N ALA A 77 11.41 -3.75 -23.57
CA ALA A 77 10.82 -3.33 -24.84
C ALA A 77 10.65 -4.50 -25.82
N ALA A 78 11.66 -5.39 -25.93
CA ALA A 78 11.60 -6.58 -26.81
C ALA A 78 10.49 -7.55 -26.39
N HIS A 79 10.19 -7.66 -25.09
CA HIS A 79 9.09 -8.45 -24.54
C HIS A 79 7.76 -7.71 -24.42
N HIS A 80 7.70 -6.41 -24.80
CA HIS A 80 6.52 -5.54 -24.60
C HIS A 80 6.06 -5.44 -23.12
N ILE A 81 6.98 -5.62 -22.19
CA ILE A 81 6.72 -5.60 -20.75
C ILE A 81 6.86 -4.18 -20.19
N LYS A 82 5.92 -3.80 -19.30
CA LYS A 82 6.04 -2.61 -18.45
C LYS A 82 6.42 -3.03 -17.04
N ALA A 83 7.26 -2.24 -16.40
CA ALA A 83 7.78 -2.46 -15.05
C ALA A 83 7.71 -1.16 -14.24
N THR A 84 8.00 -1.26 -12.94
CA THR A 84 8.12 -0.09 -12.07
C THR A 84 9.57 0.04 -11.59
N PHE A 85 10.13 1.23 -11.71
CA PHE A 85 11.49 1.56 -11.28
C PHE A 85 11.43 2.49 -10.08
N PHE A 86 11.97 2.04 -8.93
CA PHE A 86 12.15 2.87 -7.75
C PHE A 86 13.56 3.48 -7.79
N VAL A 87 13.63 4.74 -8.18
CA VAL A 87 14.91 5.37 -8.52
C VAL A 87 15.49 6.17 -7.36
N ILE A 88 16.81 6.13 -7.21
CA ILE A 88 17.57 6.98 -6.29
C ILE A 88 17.74 8.36 -6.91
N GLY A 89 17.41 9.43 -6.17
CA GLY A 89 17.43 10.79 -6.69
C GLY A 89 18.80 11.27 -7.18
N GLU A 90 19.91 10.87 -6.54
CA GLU A 90 21.27 11.14 -7.01
C GLU A 90 21.50 10.55 -8.40
N ASN A 91 21.07 9.31 -8.62
CA ASN A 91 21.20 8.63 -9.91
C ASN A 91 20.30 9.24 -10.98
N VAL A 92 19.11 9.74 -10.63
CA VAL A 92 18.25 10.52 -11.54
C VAL A 92 18.94 11.79 -11.99
N ALA A 93 19.57 12.51 -11.07
CA ALA A 93 20.30 13.75 -11.39
C ALA A 93 21.52 13.48 -12.27
N GLU A 94 22.19 12.34 -12.09
CA GLU A 94 23.36 11.95 -12.89
C GLU A 94 22.97 11.41 -14.28
N HIS A 95 21.83 10.70 -14.40
CA HIS A 95 21.40 10.04 -15.64
C HIS A 95 19.94 10.34 -15.99
N PRO A 96 19.56 11.62 -16.15
CA PRO A 96 18.16 12.03 -16.37
C PRO A 96 17.57 11.49 -17.67
N ASP A 97 18.37 11.30 -18.71
CA ASP A 97 17.97 10.77 -20.00
C ASP A 97 17.47 9.31 -19.92
N ILE A 98 18.05 8.50 -19.05
CA ILE A 98 17.64 7.09 -18.82
C ILE A 98 16.26 7.06 -18.17
N VAL A 99 16.02 7.88 -17.14
CA VAL A 99 14.70 7.97 -16.48
C VAL A 99 13.66 8.53 -17.43
N ALA A 100 14.02 9.56 -18.23
CA ALA A 100 13.14 10.09 -19.28
C ALA A 100 12.78 9.00 -20.31
N ARG A 101 13.74 8.16 -20.70
CA ARG A 101 13.50 7.01 -21.58
C ARG A 101 12.53 6.03 -20.95
N ALA A 102 12.78 5.59 -19.71
CA ALA A 102 11.91 4.64 -19.01
C ALA A 102 10.45 5.15 -18.94
N ALA A 103 10.27 6.43 -18.56
CA ALA A 103 8.95 7.04 -18.51
C ALA A 103 8.26 7.12 -19.89
N ARG A 104 8.99 7.51 -20.97
CA ARG A 104 8.44 7.55 -22.34
C ARG A 104 8.06 6.17 -22.86
N GLU A 105 8.78 5.12 -22.45
CA GLU A 105 8.48 3.74 -22.81
C GLU A 105 7.30 3.17 -22.00
N GLY A 106 6.72 3.97 -21.06
CA GLY A 106 5.52 3.61 -20.29
C GLY A 106 5.82 2.80 -19.04
N HIS A 107 7.06 2.79 -18.57
CA HIS A 107 7.39 2.27 -17.25
C HIS A 107 6.97 3.28 -16.17
N GLU A 108 6.61 2.76 -14.99
CA GLU A 108 6.28 3.59 -13.84
C GLU A 108 7.56 3.95 -13.07
N ILE A 109 7.66 5.21 -12.64
CA ILE A 109 8.78 5.70 -11.84
C ILE A 109 8.29 5.99 -10.42
N GLY A 110 8.91 5.34 -9.44
CA GLY A 110 8.68 5.56 -8.01
C GLY A 110 9.88 6.20 -7.33
N ASN A 111 9.66 6.76 -6.14
CA ASN A 111 10.69 7.37 -5.32
C ASN A 111 11.39 6.29 -4.46
N HIS A 112 12.74 6.26 -4.47
CA HIS A 112 13.56 5.40 -3.61
C HIS A 112 14.51 6.19 -2.71
N SER A 113 14.12 7.40 -2.31
CA SER A 113 14.93 8.38 -1.58
C SER A 113 16.03 9.03 -2.44
N TRP A 114 16.70 10.05 -1.87
CA TRP A 114 17.76 10.77 -2.58
C TRP A 114 19.08 9.97 -2.63
N SER A 115 19.52 9.40 -1.48
CA SER A 115 20.82 8.74 -1.32
C SER A 115 20.76 7.41 -0.58
N HIS A 116 19.61 6.75 -0.57
CA HIS A 116 19.37 5.44 0.00
C HIS A 116 19.68 5.29 1.51
N PRO A 117 19.30 6.24 2.38
CA PRO A 117 19.49 6.08 3.82
C PRO A 117 18.38 5.23 4.44
N ASN A 118 18.66 4.60 5.58
CA ASN A 118 17.63 3.91 6.37
C ASN A 118 16.74 4.94 7.09
N PHE A 119 15.47 5.06 6.67
CA PHE A 119 14.53 6.06 7.20
C PHE A 119 14.29 5.91 8.70
N ALA A 120 14.12 4.69 9.21
CA ALA A 120 13.90 4.45 10.64
C ALA A 120 15.06 4.91 11.54
N LYS A 121 16.21 5.31 10.95
CA LYS A 121 17.38 5.86 11.65
C LYS A 121 17.56 7.36 11.41
N MET A 122 16.64 8.01 10.71
CA MET A 122 16.70 9.43 10.38
C MET A 122 15.72 10.26 11.21
N SER A 123 15.96 11.56 11.24
CA SER A 123 14.93 12.51 11.67
C SER A 123 13.88 12.68 10.56
N ASP A 124 12.64 13.03 10.95
CA ASP A 124 11.56 13.31 10.00
C ASP A 124 11.96 14.37 8.97
N GLN A 125 12.65 15.43 9.41
CA GLN A 125 13.14 16.47 8.51
C GLN A 125 14.15 15.91 7.49
N GLY A 126 15.00 14.99 7.91
CA GLY A 126 15.91 14.29 7.01
C GLY A 126 15.18 13.45 5.97
N VAL A 127 14.16 12.69 6.40
CA VAL A 127 13.32 11.90 5.49
C VAL A 127 12.57 12.81 4.50
N ARG A 128 11.96 13.92 4.97
CA ARG A 128 11.30 14.90 4.06
C ARG A 128 12.26 15.42 3.00
N SER A 129 13.48 15.77 3.39
CA SER A 129 14.49 16.24 2.43
C SER A 129 14.85 15.18 1.39
N GLN A 130 14.99 13.91 1.81
CA GLN A 130 15.23 12.79 0.90
C GLN A 130 14.10 12.64 -0.13
N LEU A 131 12.86 12.66 0.33
CA LEU A 131 11.69 12.49 -0.52
C LEU A 131 11.53 13.67 -1.50
N GLN A 132 11.55 14.90 -0.98
CA GLN A 132 11.31 16.11 -1.79
C GLN A 132 12.37 16.27 -2.88
N ARG A 133 13.64 16.10 -2.56
CA ARG A 133 14.72 16.21 -3.56
C ARG A 133 14.58 15.19 -4.69
N THR A 134 14.17 13.97 -4.35
CA THR A 134 13.95 12.91 -5.35
C THR A 134 12.72 13.21 -6.19
N ASP A 135 11.63 13.68 -5.59
CA ASP A 135 10.43 14.11 -6.31
C ASP A 135 10.74 15.21 -7.32
N ASP A 136 11.51 16.21 -6.89
CA ASP A 136 11.90 17.34 -7.77
C ASP A 136 12.76 16.85 -8.93
N ALA A 137 13.70 15.94 -8.69
CA ALA A 137 14.52 15.33 -9.73
C ALA A 137 13.66 14.52 -10.72
N ILE A 138 12.79 13.61 -10.23
CA ILE A 138 11.90 12.81 -11.08
C ILE A 138 10.96 13.73 -11.89
N LYS A 139 10.33 14.71 -11.23
CA LYS A 139 9.41 15.65 -11.90
C LYS A 139 10.09 16.47 -12.96
N SER A 140 11.33 16.91 -12.74
CA SER A 140 12.07 17.71 -13.73
C SER A 140 12.30 16.94 -15.05
N VAL A 141 12.39 15.61 -14.94
CA VAL A 141 12.70 14.71 -16.07
C VAL A 141 11.45 14.15 -16.73
N THR A 142 10.46 13.77 -15.93
CA THR A 142 9.25 13.07 -16.41
C THR A 142 8.04 14.01 -16.58
N GLY A 143 8.09 15.21 -16.01
CA GLY A 143 6.97 16.14 -15.92
C GLY A 143 5.95 15.79 -14.82
N MET A 144 6.08 14.64 -14.18
CA MET A 144 5.14 14.14 -13.17
C MET A 144 5.84 13.81 -11.86
N ARG A 145 5.12 14.04 -10.76
CA ARG A 145 5.55 13.60 -9.44
C ARG A 145 5.23 12.11 -9.24
N PRO A 146 6.14 11.33 -8.64
CA PRO A 146 5.85 9.93 -8.33
C PRO A 146 4.78 9.81 -7.25
N MET A 147 3.94 8.78 -7.36
CA MET A 147 2.89 8.46 -6.38
C MET A 147 3.25 7.23 -5.52
N LEU A 148 4.33 6.55 -5.86
CA LEU A 148 4.82 5.37 -5.16
C LEU A 148 6.14 5.67 -4.46
N LEU A 149 6.26 5.19 -3.23
CA LEU A 149 7.49 5.21 -2.44
C LEU A 149 7.85 3.78 -2.05
N ARG A 150 9.07 3.37 -2.36
CA ARG A 150 9.68 2.22 -1.69
C ARG A 150 10.76 2.74 -0.74
N PRO A 151 10.59 2.57 0.59
CA PRO A 151 11.60 3.00 1.53
C PRO A 151 12.85 2.13 1.41
N PRO A 152 14.06 2.69 1.45
CA PRO A 152 15.30 1.92 1.47
C PRO A 152 15.29 0.80 2.52
N TYR A 153 15.75 -0.39 2.13
CA TYR A 153 15.75 -1.60 2.97
C TYR A 153 14.35 -2.08 3.40
N GLY A 154 13.25 -1.55 2.84
CA GLY A 154 11.91 -1.74 3.38
C GLY A 154 11.71 -1.14 4.78
N SER A 155 12.65 -0.33 5.25
CA SER A 155 12.72 0.15 6.64
C SER A 155 11.95 1.45 6.82
N ILE A 156 10.76 1.33 7.41
CA ILE A 156 9.85 2.45 7.68
C ILE A 156 8.97 2.12 8.88
N THR A 157 8.79 3.06 9.79
CA THR A 157 7.92 2.91 10.96
C THR A 157 6.45 3.19 10.62
N ALA A 158 5.52 2.68 11.43
CA ALA A 158 4.09 2.97 11.26
C ALA A 158 3.77 4.47 11.38
N ARG A 159 4.55 5.22 12.18
CA ARG A 159 4.42 6.66 12.31
C ARG A 159 4.86 7.39 11.03
N GLU A 160 6.00 6.97 10.45
CA GLU A 160 6.50 7.54 9.19
C GLU A 160 5.54 7.28 8.03
N LYS A 161 4.99 6.06 7.92
CA LYS A 161 3.98 5.74 6.89
C LYS A 161 2.81 6.71 6.89
N ARG A 162 2.28 7.03 8.08
CA ARG A 162 1.13 7.95 8.21
C ARG A 162 1.48 9.35 7.70
N TRP A 163 2.49 10.00 8.30
CA TRP A 163 2.78 11.37 7.92
C TRP A 163 3.32 11.50 6.48
N ILE A 164 4.02 10.48 5.97
CA ILE A 164 4.45 10.46 4.56
C ILE A 164 3.23 10.37 3.63
N HIS A 165 2.24 9.55 3.97
CA HIS A 165 0.99 9.51 3.24
C HIS A 165 0.24 10.85 3.31
N ASP A 166 0.09 11.41 4.50
CA ASP A 166 -0.66 12.66 4.71
C ASP A 166 0.00 13.87 4.01
N GLU A 167 1.33 13.97 4.05
CA GLU A 167 2.07 15.10 3.49
C GLU A 167 2.40 14.95 2.01
N PHE A 168 2.67 13.73 1.55
CA PHE A 168 3.15 13.46 0.20
C PHE A 168 2.16 12.67 -0.66
N GLY A 169 1.14 12.07 -0.10
CA GLY A 169 0.16 11.24 -0.83
C GLY A 169 0.72 9.90 -1.32
N TYR A 170 1.86 9.45 -0.81
CA TYR A 170 2.49 8.22 -1.26
C TYR A 170 1.73 6.96 -0.84
N GLN A 171 1.66 6.00 -1.76
CA GLN A 171 1.46 4.58 -1.44
C GLN A 171 2.84 3.95 -1.17
N ILE A 172 2.93 3.19 -0.08
CA ILE A 172 4.18 2.53 0.32
C ILE A 172 4.23 1.13 -0.31
N ILE A 173 5.27 0.87 -1.09
CA ILE A 173 5.43 -0.37 -1.82
C ILE A 173 6.59 -1.17 -1.24
N LEU A 174 6.29 -2.37 -0.80
CA LEU A 174 7.25 -3.40 -0.42
C LEU A 174 7.26 -4.49 -1.50
N TRP A 175 7.53 -5.75 -1.12
CA TRP A 175 7.57 -6.89 -2.03
C TRP A 175 7.20 -8.18 -1.29
N ASP A 176 6.80 -9.20 -2.00
CA ASP A 176 6.59 -10.56 -1.52
C ASP A 176 7.57 -11.57 -2.15
N VAL A 177 8.26 -11.17 -3.22
CA VAL A 177 9.30 -11.98 -3.87
C VAL A 177 10.64 -11.27 -3.79
N ASP A 178 11.60 -11.83 -3.04
CA ASP A 178 12.98 -11.33 -2.92
C ASP A 178 13.98 -12.39 -3.45
N PRO A 179 14.53 -12.20 -4.65
CA PRO A 179 15.54 -13.12 -5.19
C PRO A 179 16.91 -13.00 -4.48
N TYR A 180 17.09 -12.04 -3.59
CA TYR A 180 18.36 -11.69 -2.96
C TYR A 180 19.48 -11.44 -3.97
N ASP A 181 19.17 -10.79 -5.09
CA ASP A 181 20.11 -10.45 -6.16
C ASP A 181 21.22 -9.52 -5.69
N TRP A 182 20.91 -8.65 -4.71
CA TRP A 182 21.84 -7.79 -4.01
C TRP A 182 22.97 -8.58 -3.28
N LYS A 183 22.78 -9.85 -2.96
CA LYS A 183 23.83 -10.76 -2.45
C LYS A 183 24.72 -11.31 -3.55
N ARG A 184 24.44 -11.01 -4.82
CA ARG A 184 25.18 -11.47 -6.01
C ARG A 184 25.33 -12.99 -6.10
N PRO A 185 24.25 -13.78 -5.92
CA PRO A 185 24.31 -15.24 -5.88
C PRO A 185 24.53 -15.87 -7.25
N GLY A 186 24.57 -15.06 -8.32
CA GLY A 186 24.62 -15.48 -9.71
C GLY A 186 23.23 -15.56 -10.39
N PRO A 187 23.20 -15.41 -11.73
CA PRO A 187 21.95 -15.23 -12.49
C PRO A 187 21.00 -16.42 -12.38
N ALA A 188 21.50 -17.64 -12.38
CA ALA A 188 20.67 -18.84 -12.27
C ALA A 188 19.93 -18.91 -10.92
N VAL A 189 20.55 -18.46 -9.83
CA VAL A 189 19.94 -18.45 -8.49
C VAL A 189 18.86 -17.37 -8.42
N VAL A 190 19.14 -16.16 -8.94
CA VAL A 190 18.17 -15.06 -9.04
C VAL A 190 16.92 -15.53 -9.79
N ARG A 191 17.11 -16.05 -11.01
CA ARG A 191 16.03 -16.61 -11.83
C ARG A 191 15.20 -17.64 -11.09
N ASN A 192 15.85 -18.66 -10.52
CA ASN A 192 15.15 -19.77 -9.89
C ASN A 192 14.31 -19.33 -8.68
N ARG A 193 14.78 -18.36 -7.88
CA ARG A 193 14.01 -17.79 -6.76
C ARG A 193 12.79 -17.03 -7.26
N ILE A 194 12.95 -16.16 -8.24
CA ILE A 194 11.80 -15.45 -8.84
C ILE A 194 10.76 -16.45 -9.33
N LEU A 195 11.17 -17.46 -10.14
CA LEU A 195 10.24 -18.43 -10.71
C LEU A 195 9.54 -19.32 -9.68
N LYS A 196 10.18 -19.56 -8.54
CA LYS A 196 9.65 -20.39 -7.45
C LYS A 196 8.61 -19.65 -6.63
N GLU A 197 8.83 -18.35 -6.37
CA GLU A 197 8.08 -17.59 -5.38
C GLU A 197 6.96 -16.76 -5.99
N THR A 198 7.08 -16.41 -7.30
CA THR A 198 6.09 -15.57 -7.99
C THR A 198 4.73 -16.27 -8.11
N GLN A 199 3.69 -15.54 -7.68
CA GLN A 199 2.28 -15.90 -7.74
C GLN A 199 1.46 -14.75 -8.35
N PRO A 200 0.20 -14.98 -8.78
CA PRO A 200 -0.67 -13.88 -9.15
C PRO A 200 -0.76 -12.81 -8.06
N GLY A 201 -0.56 -11.56 -8.46
CA GLY A 201 -0.53 -10.43 -7.55
C GLY A 201 0.81 -10.14 -6.89
N SER A 202 1.87 -10.90 -7.19
CA SER A 202 3.21 -10.65 -6.65
C SER A 202 3.80 -9.33 -7.11
N ILE A 203 4.52 -8.68 -6.18
CA ILE A 203 5.43 -7.57 -6.44
C ILE A 203 6.85 -8.10 -6.25
N VAL A 204 7.57 -8.25 -7.37
CA VAL A 204 8.90 -8.84 -7.39
C VAL A 204 9.97 -7.77 -7.22
N LEU A 205 10.81 -7.90 -6.20
CA LEU A 205 12.00 -7.07 -6.00
C LEU A 205 13.13 -7.52 -6.91
N SER A 206 13.83 -6.58 -7.53
CA SER A 206 15.11 -6.76 -8.21
C SER A 206 15.88 -5.43 -8.21
N HIS A 207 17.15 -5.43 -8.62
CA HIS A 207 17.97 -4.23 -8.68
C HIS A 207 18.64 -4.11 -10.04
N ASP A 208 18.41 -3.01 -10.75
CA ASP A 208 18.95 -2.79 -12.11
C ASP A 208 20.40 -2.29 -12.14
N ILE A 209 21.03 -2.25 -10.97
CA ILE A 209 22.45 -1.92 -10.77
C ILE A 209 23.37 -3.15 -10.65
N HIS A 210 22.83 -4.36 -10.72
CA HIS A 210 23.62 -5.59 -10.59
C HIS A 210 23.69 -6.36 -11.93
N PRO A 211 24.91 -6.62 -12.46
CA PRO A 211 25.08 -7.35 -13.72
C PRO A 211 24.40 -8.71 -13.72
N GLY A 212 24.49 -9.47 -12.62
CA GLY A 212 23.87 -10.79 -12.50
C GLY A 212 22.35 -10.77 -12.55
N THR A 213 21.71 -9.67 -12.12
CA THR A 213 20.26 -9.45 -12.26
C THR A 213 19.91 -9.28 -13.75
N ILE A 214 20.63 -8.39 -14.45
CA ILE A 214 20.39 -8.14 -15.87
C ILE A 214 20.61 -9.40 -16.71
N GLU A 215 21.65 -10.18 -16.38
CA GLU A 215 21.93 -11.47 -17.04
C GLU A 215 20.83 -12.52 -16.78
N ALA A 216 20.19 -12.49 -15.60
CA ALA A 216 19.09 -13.40 -15.27
C ALA A 216 17.79 -13.07 -16.00
N MET A 217 17.53 -11.79 -16.32
CA MET A 217 16.22 -11.32 -16.79
C MET A 217 15.73 -11.97 -18.08
N PRO A 218 16.51 -12.15 -19.17
CA PRO A 218 15.97 -12.73 -20.38
C PRO A 218 15.25 -14.07 -20.14
N SER A 219 15.96 -15.03 -19.55
CA SER A 219 15.39 -16.34 -19.25
C SER A 219 14.34 -16.34 -18.13
N THR A 220 14.33 -15.32 -17.28
CA THR A 220 13.32 -15.14 -16.23
C THR A 220 12.00 -14.68 -16.84
N LEU A 221 12.04 -13.67 -17.71
CA LEU A 221 10.86 -13.14 -18.38
C LEU A 221 10.24 -14.19 -19.30
N ASP A 222 11.05 -14.86 -20.17
CA ASP A 222 10.60 -15.97 -20.99
C ASP A 222 9.84 -17.03 -20.19
N ALA A 223 10.41 -17.44 -19.04
CA ALA A 223 9.82 -18.48 -18.22
C ALA A 223 8.54 -18.02 -17.49
N LEU A 224 8.45 -16.76 -17.08
CA LEU A 224 7.23 -16.22 -16.48
C LEU A 224 6.13 -16.06 -17.52
N GLU A 225 6.43 -15.56 -18.73
CA GLU A 225 5.51 -15.53 -19.86
C GLU A 225 5.04 -16.95 -20.25
N GLY A 226 5.97 -17.91 -20.29
CA GLY A 226 5.66 -19.31 -20.55
C GLY A 226 4.75 -19.96 -19.49
N LYS A 227 4.76 -19.46 -18.26
CA LYS A 227 3.80 -19.82 -17.20
C LYS A 227 2.47 -19.06 -17.30
N GLY A 228 2.31 -18.15 -18.25
CA GLY A 228 1.10 -17.38 -18.49
C GLY A 228 1.00 -16.09 -17.67
N PHE A 229 2.05 -15.68 -16.96
CA PHE A 229 2.02 -14.40 -16.23
C PHE A 229 1.96 -13.20 -17.18
N LYS A 230 1.26 -12.17 -16.76
CA LYS A 230 1.12 -10.88 -17.43
C LYS A 230 1.73 -9.80 -16.57
N PHE A 231 2.56 -8.98 -17.18
CA PHE A 231 3.30 -7.94 -16.49
C PHE A 231 2.55 -6.61 -16.56
N VAL A 232 2.43 -5.97 -15.41
CA VAL A 232 1.82 -4.65 -15.26
C VAL A 232 2.68 -3.80 -14.32
N THR A 233 2.48 -2.47 -14.33
CA THR A 233 3.09 -1.61 -13.31
C THR A 233 2.45 -1.84 -11.94
N VAL A 234 3.11 -1.39 -10.87
CA VAL A 234 2.57 -1.53 -9.51
C VAL A 234 1.23 -0.80 -9.38
N SER A 235 1.12 0.42 -9.91
CA SER A 235 -0.16 1.14 -9.88
C SER A 235 -1.26 0.45 -10.68
N GLU A 236 -0.93 -0.20 -11.80
CA GLU A 236 -1.89 -1.02 -12.54
C GLU A 236 -2.33 -2.22 -11.73
N LEU A 237 -1.37 -2.93 -11.10
CA LEU A 237 -1.66 -4.07 -10.24
C LEU A 237 -2.59 -3.69 -9.08
N ILE A 238 -2.32 -2.56 -8.41
CA ILE A 238 -3.16 -2.04 -7.32
C ILE A 238 -4.59 -1.70 -7.82
N ARG A 239 -4.73 -1.11 -9.01
CA ARG A 239 -6.05 -0.83 -9.59
C ARG A 239 -6.85 -2.09 -9.93
N MET A 240 -6.18 -3.23 -10.15
CA MET A 240 -6.81 -4.54 -10.38
C MET A 240 -7.20 -5.23 -9.07
N ALA A 241 -6.93 -4.62 -7.90
CA ALA A 241 -7.25 -5.22 -6.61
C ALA A 241 -8.72 -5.58 -6.51
N VAL A 242 -9.01 -6.83 -6.16
CA VAL A 242 -10.35 -7.29 -5.86
C VAL A 242 -10.53 -7.39 -4.34
N ALA A 243 -11.73 -7.10 -3.87
CA ALA A 243 -12.04 -7.25 -2.46
C ALA A 243 -11.81 -8.71 -2.02
N ARG A 244 -11.00 -8.93 -1.00
CA ARG A 244 -10.95 -10.25 -0.38
C ARG A 244 -12.34 -10.61 0.11
N PRO A 245 -12.86 -11.82 -0.16
CA PRO A 245 -14.10 -12.28 0.46
C PRO A 245 -13.93 -12.14 1.98
N SER A 246 -14.79 -11.33 2.60
CA SER A 246 -14.82 -11.27 4.05
C SER A 246 -15.12 -12.67 4.56
N HIS A 247 -14.20 -13.28 5.25
CA HIS A 247 -14.40 -14.55 5.94
C HIS A 247 -15.28 -14.24 7.15
N ILE A 248 -16.59 -14.12 6.92
CA ILE A 248 -17.58 -14.14 8.00
C ILE A 248 -17.63 -15.61 8.41
N PRO A 249 -17.14 -15.99 9.61
CA PRO A 249 -17.36 -17.34 10.07
C PRO A 249 -18.85 -17.58 10.12
N PRO A 250 -19.35 -18.76 9.72
CA PRO A 250 -20.77 -19.05 9.76
C PRO A 250 -21.28 -18.78 11.18
N GLN A 251 -22.23 -17.87 11.30
CA GLN A 251 -22.92 -17.65 12.57
C GLN A 251 -23.63 -18.96 12.89
N THR A 252 -23.10 -19.71 13.83
CA THR A 252 -23.80 -20.80 14.45
C THR A 252 -25.01 -20.18 15.15
N HIS A 253 -26.17 -20.30 14.53
CA HIS A 253 -27.43 -20.05 15.22
C HIS A 253 -27.46 -20.98 16.43
N GLN A 254 -27.09 -20.45 17.58
CA GLN A 254 -27.44 -21.09 18.86
C GLN A 254 -28.96 -21.03 18.96
N SER A 255 -29.57 -22.18 18.73
CA SER A 255 -30.98 -22.39 18.99
C SER A 255 -31.25 -22.01 20.46
N ALA A 256 -32.28 -21.22 20.68
CA ALA A 256 -32.71 -20.78 22.00
C ALA A 256 -32.89 -21.99 22.96
N PRO A 257 -32.54 -21.85 24.22
CA PRO A 257 -32.71 -22.95 25.20
C PRO A 257 -34.20 -23.22 25.42
N GLY A 258 -34.59 -24.45 25.07
CA GLY A 258 -35.91 -24.99 25.32
C GLY A 258 -36.28 -25.03 26.80
N ALA A 259 -37.57 -24.99 27.03
CA ALA A 259 -38.34 -24.92 28.22
C ALA A 259 -37.78 -25.72 29.42
N ILE A 260 -37.83 -25.06 30.57
CA ILE A 260 -37.57 -25.60 31.91
C ILE A 260 -38.65 -26.61 32.28
N THR A 261 -38.28 -27.86 32.43
CA THR A 261 -39.10 -28.85 33.14
C THR A 261 -38.67 -28.93 34.62
N PRO A 262 -39.60 -28.97 35.58
CA PRO A 262 -39.25 -28.97 37.01
C PRO A 262 -38.67 -30.33 37.48
N SER A 263 -37.64 -30.25 38.27
CA SER A 263 -36.94 -31.34 38.92
C SER A 263 -37.77 -31.97 40.05
N PRO A 264 -37.82 -33.29 40.23
CA PRO A 264 -38.35 -33.91 41.46
C PRO A 264 -37.28 -33.90 42.57
N SER A 265 -37.80 -33.68 43.79
CA SER A 265 -37.06 -33.62 45.07
C SER A 265 -36.32 -34.89 45.43
N PRO A 266 -35.33 -34.85 46.32
CA PRO A 266 -34.43 -35.94 46.62
C PRO A 266 -35.00 -36.83 47.74
N SER A 267 -34.87 -38.15 47.57
CA SER A 267 -35.09 -39.17 48.65
C SER A 267 -33.80 -39.39 49.35
N MET A 268 -33.98 -39.53 50.66
CA MET A 268 -32.97 -39.77 51.71
C MET A 268 -32.24 -41.13 51.63
N ILE A 269 -31.03 -41.10 51.94
CA ILE A 269 -29.93 -41.88 52.50
C ILE A 269 -30.33 -43.21 53.16
N PRO A 270 -29.47 -44.28 53.22
CA PRO A 270 -28.60 -44.36 54.38
C PRO A 270 -27.11 -44.69 54.16
N SER A 271 -26.37 -44.15 55.10
CA SER A 271 -25.00 -44.41 55.53
C SER A 271 -24.60 -45.86 55.64
N GLN A 272 -23.41 -46.26 55.17
CA GLN A 272 -22.64 -47.35 55.71
C GLN A 272 -21.15 -47.02 55.85
N ARG A 273 -20.61 -47.45 56.96
CA ARG A 273 -19.28 -47.26 57.54
C ARG A 273 -18.17 -48.01 56.81
N PRO A 274 -16.92 -47.62 57.03
CA PRO A 274 -15.74 -48.26 56.44
C PRO A 274 -15.26 -49.48 57.23
N LEU A 275 -14.56 -50.37 56.55
CA LEU A 275 -13.72 -51.42 57.14
C LEU A 275 -12.30 -51.37 56.55
N PRO A 276 -11.32 -51.97 57.26
CA PRO A 276 -9.96 -51.51 57.31
C PRO A 276 -8.98 -52.25 56.40
N SER A 277 -7.80 -51.66 56.35
CA SER A 277 -6.50 -52.13 55.85
C SER A 277 -6.20 -53.66 55.96
N GLY A 278 -5.62 -54.12 54.86
CA GLY A 278 -4.77 -55.24 54.69
C GLY A 278 -3.77 -54.98 53.61
#